data_45855a188ca56c527beb2c6c934b5230
#
_entry.id   45855a188ca56c527beb2c6c934b5230
#
_cell.length_a   1.000
_cell.length_b   1.000
_cell.length_c   1.000
_cell.angle_alpha   90.00
_cell.angle_beta   90.00
_cell.angle_gamma   90.00
#
_symmetry.space_group_name_H-M   'P 1'
#
loop_
_entity.id
_entity.type
_entity.pdbx_description
1 polymer ?
#
loop_
_entity_poly.entity_id
_entity_poly.type
_entity_poly.pdbx_seq_one_letter_code
_entity_poly.pdbx_strand_id
1 'polypeptide(L)'
;MSNFSIGEIEKLTGIKAHILRYWEEVVPSLTPQNDLGGRRTYSQRDVQIILRLKHLIQEKKFTIEGARNQLISEMDMSESVAELVQNINQIKGDLLNIYKLIQSRKTQNPENVESGKLNDWKNNE
;
A
#
# COMPACT_ATOMS: atom_id res chain seq x y z
N MET A 1 6.93 6.00 13.83
CA MET A 1 5.53 6.10 13.38
C MET A 1 4.98 7.46 13.74
N SER A 2 4.53 8.19 12.76
CA SER A 2 3.89 9.47 13.02
C SER A 2 2.43 9.25 13.37
N ASN A 3 2.05 9.69 14.54
CA ASN A 3 0.66 9.73 14.96
C ASN A 3 0.18 11.18 14.87
N PHE A 4 -1.10 11.34 14.57
CA PHE A 4 -1.72 12.64 14.37
C PHE A 4 -2.73 12.90 15.48
N SER A 5 -2.74 14.11 16.01
CA SER A 5 -3.78 14.53 16.95
C SER A 5 -5.09 14.82 16.21
N ILE A 6 -6.21 14.85 16.94
CA ILE A 6 -7.51 15.16 16.34
C ILE A 6 -7.51 16.56 15.68
N GLY A 7 -6.79 17.51 16.27
CA GLY A 7 -6.67 18.86 15.69
C GLY A 7 -5.87 18.86 14.39
N GLU A 8 -4.84 18.04 14.29
CA GLU A 8 -4.09 17.88 13.05
C GLU A 8 -4.92 17.23 11.95
N ILE A 9 -5.71 16.20 12.31
CA ILE A 9 -6.62 15.54 11.37
C ILE A 9 -7.68 16.54 10.87
N GLU A 10 -8.22 17.34 11.76
CA GLU A 10 -9.17 18.38 11.38
C GLU A 10 -8.58 19.36 10.38
N LYS A 11 -7.33 19.77 10.57
CA LYS A 11 -6.63 20.66 9.63
C LYS A 11 -6.34 19.98 8.29
N LEU A 12 -5.92 18.70 8.32
CA LEU A 12 -5.56 17.96 7.11
C LEU A 12 -6.78 17.60 6.26
N THR A 13 -7.88 17.23 6.90
CA THR A 13 -9.07 16.71 6.21
C THR A 13 -10.19 17.71 6.06
N GLY A 14 -10.21 18.75 6.88
CA GLY A 14 -11.32 19.69 6.95
C GLY A 14 -12.56 19.14 7.66
N ILE A 15 -12.47 17.97 8.24
CA ILE A 15 -13.57 17.32 8.95
C ILE A 15 -13.48 17.70 10.42
N LYS A 16 -14.60 18.15 10.98
CA LYS A 16 -14.65 18.61 12.36
C LYS A 16 -14.56 17.45 13.35
N ALA A 17 -14.02 17.73 14.53
CA ALA A 17 -13.75 16.73 15.56
C ALA A 17 -15.00 15.92 15.94
N HIS A 18 -16.16 16.55 16.05
CA HIS A 18 -17.40 15.85 16.41
C HIS A 18 -17.85 14.84 15.34
N ILE A 19 -17.58 15.13 14.07
CA ILE A 19 -17.86 14.20 12.96
C ILE A 19 -16.89 13.04 13.00
N LEU A 20 -15.62 13.28 13.27
CA LEU A 20 -14.61 12.23 13.41
C LEU A 20 -14.97 11.26 14.54
N ARG A 21 -15.42 11.77 15.67
CA ARG A 21 -15.87 10.95 16.80
C ARG A 21 -17.07 10.10 16.44
N TYR A 22 -18.02 10.66 15.70
CA TYR A 22 -19.17 9.91 15.21
C TYR A 22 -18.73 8.77 14.28
N TRP A 23 -17.81 9.05 13.39
CA TRP A 23 -17.28 8.03 12.47
C TRP A 23 -16.56 6.90 13.22
N GLU A 24 -15.85 7.22 14.30
CA GLU A 24 -15.21 6.20 15.15
C GLU A 24 -16.23 5.20 15.71
N GLU A 25 -17.40 5.69 16.07
CA GLU A 25 -18.46 4.84 16.61
C GLU A 25 -19.08 3.94 15.55
N VAL A 26 -19.24 4.45 14.32
CA VAL A 26 -19.98 3.76 13.25
C VAL A 26 -19.05 2.90 12.40
N VAL A 27 -17.78 3.26 12.28
CA VAL A 27 -16.81 2.57 11.41
C VAL A 27 -15.81 1.79 12.26
N PRO A 28 -15.97 0.45 12.36
CA PRO A 28 -15.09 -0.37 13.21
C PRO A 28 -13.62 -0.39 12.76
N SER A 29 -13.37 -0.12 11.48
CA SER A 29 -12.01 -0.10 10.93
C SER A 29 -11.18 1.06 11.45
N LEU A 30 -11.83 2.10 11.96
CA LEU A 30 -11.18 3.28 12.52
C LEU A 30 -10.92 3.03 14.01
N THR A 31 -9.65 2.84 14.36
CA THR A 31 -9.23 2.45 15.70
C THR A 31 -8.19 3.43 16.26
N PRO A 32 -8.60 4.67 16.59
CA PRO A 32 -7.68 5.61 17.19
C PRO A 32 -7.28 5.15 18.60
N GLN A 33 -6.10 5.56 19.02
CA GLN A 33 -5.59 5.24 20.35
C GLN A 33 -5.43 6.51 21.17
N ASN A 34 -5.40 6.37 22.49
CA ASN A 34 -5.10 7.48 23.38
C ASN A 34 -3.60 7.50 23.69
N ASP A 35 -3.02 8.68 23.70
CA ASP A 35 -1.65 8.84 24.13
C ASP A 35 -1.54 8.79 25.67
N LEU A 36 -0.33 9.01 26.20
CA LEU A 36 -0.08 8.98 27.64
C LEU A 36 -0.89 10.06 28.39
N GLY A 37 -1.25 11.15 27.74
CA GLY A 37 -2.07 12.21 28.32
C GLY A 37 -3.58 12.02 28.13
N GLY A 38 -4.00 10.89 27.59
CA GLY A 38 -5.39 10.61 27.31
C GLY A 38 -5.96 11.31 26.08
N ARG A 39 -5.10 11.88 25.24
CA ARG A 39 -5.51 12.55 24.00
C ARG A 39 -5.63 11.54 22.87
N ARG A 40 -6.62 11.75 22.02
CA ARG A 40 -6.84 10.91 20.84
C ARG A 40 -5.71 11.06 19.84
N THR A 41 -5.14 9.95 19.38
CA THR A 41 -4.14 9.92 18.31
C THR A 41 -4.57 8.98 17.20
N TYR A 42 -4.29 9.38 15.96
CA TYR A 42 -4.67 8.66 14.75
C TYR A 42 -3.41 8.22 14.01
N SER A 43 -3.38 6.97 13.57
CA SER A 43 -2.29 6.44 12.76
C SER A 43 -2.43 6.89 11.30
N GLN A 44 -1.41 6.66 10.48
CA GLN A 44 -1.50 6.90 9.04
C GLN A 44 -2.62 6.09 8.40
N ARG A 45 -2.84 4.87 8.86
CA ARG A 45 -3.95 4.04 8.40
C ARG A 45 -5.30 4.70 8.70
N ASP A 46 -5.46 5.23 9.90
CA ASP A 46 -6.67 5.95 10.29
C ASP A 46 -6.90 7.17 9.40
N VAL A 47 -5.83 7.91 9.08
CA VAL A 47 -5.91 9.07 8.18
C VAL A 47 -6.40 8.65 6.79
N GLN A 48 -5.88 7.57 6.26
CA GLN A 48 -6.29 7.05 4.95
C GLN A 48 -7.76 6.64 4.96
N ILE A 49 -8.21 5.99 6.01
CA ILE A 49 -9.62 5.60 6.20
C ILE A 49 -10.51 6.85 6.25
N ILE A 50 -10.12 7.86 7.01
CA ILE A 50 -10.86 9.12 7.13
C ILE A 50 -10.97 9.83 5.78
N LEU A 51 -9.87 9.91 5.04
CA LEU A 51 -9.86 10.53 3.70
C LEU A 51 -10.76 9.77 2.74
N ARG A 52 -10.74 8.44 2.79
CA ARG A 52 -11.60 7.61 1.95
C ARG A 52 -13.07 7.78 2.30
N LEU A 53 -13.41 7.80 3.58
CA LEU A 53 -14.77 8.08 4.04
C LEU A 53 -15.25 9.46 3.59
N LYS A 54 -14.40 10.46 3.72
CA LYS A 54 -14.69 11.81 3.25
C LYS A 54 -15.05 11.81 1.77
N HIS A 55 -14.24 11.15 0.95
CA HIS A 55 -14.48 11.04 -0.48
C HIS A 55 -15.82 10.38 -0.78
N LEU A 56 -16.08 9.22 -0.17
CA LEU A 56 -17.32 8.48 -0.39
C LEU A 56 -18.56 9.27 0.03
N ILE A 57 -18.49 9.97 1.15
CA ILE A 57 -19.65 10.70 1.69
C ILE A 57 -19.84 12.02 0.96
N GLN A 58 -18.79 12.80 0.76
CA GLN A 58 -18.90 14.16 0.20
C GLN A 58 -18.97 14.16 -1.33
N GLU A 59 -18.18 13.37 -2.00
CA GLU A 59 -18.14 13.35 -3.46
C GLU A 59 -19.05 12.30 -4.08
N LYS A 60 -19.07 11.09 -3.52
CA LYS A 60 -19.91 9.99 -4.02
C LYS A 60 -21.30 9.98 -3.41
N LYS A 61 -21.57 10.85 -2.43
CA LYS A 61 -22.88 11.00 -1.79
C LYS A 61 -23.41 9.75 -1.10
N PHE A 62 -22.50 8.91 -0.60
CA PHE A 62 -22.88 7.74 0.18
C PHE A 62 -23.37 8.14 1.56
N THR A 63 -24.27 7.36 2.14
CA THR A 63 -24.57 7.42 3.57
C THR A 63 -23.38 6.88 4.36
N ILE A 64 -23.35 7.14 5.67
CA ILE A 64 -22.26 6.62 6.51
C ILE A 64 -22.26 5.08 6.53
N GLU A 65 -23.43 4.45 6.56
CA GLU A 65 -23.53 3.00 6.48
C GLU A 65 -23.05 2.47 5.13
N GLY A 66 -23.44 3.12 4.04
CA GLY A 66 -23.00 2.77 2.70
C GLY A 66 -21.50 2.93 2.53
N ALA A 67 -20.94 4.02 3.04
CA ALA A 67 -19.51 4.29 3.02
C ALA A 67 -18.73 3.25 3.85
N ARG A 68 -19.25 2.88 5.03
CA ARG A 68 -18.67 1.82 5.86
C ARG A 68 -18.62 0.49 5.11
N ASN A 69 -19.73 0.10 4.50
CA ASN A 69 -19.83 -1.16 3.76
C ASN A 69 -18.88 -1.16 2.56
N GLN A 70 -18.78 -0.05 1.86
CA GLN A 70 -17.86 0.10 0.74
C GLN A 70 -16.40 -0.01 1.21
N LEU A 71 -16.07 0.60 2.34
CA LEU A 71 -14.74 0.54 2.91
C LEU A 71 -14.34 -0.90 3.28
N ILE A 72 -15.24 -1.65 3.91
CA ILE A 72 -15.03 -3.05 4.27
C ILE A 72 -14.77 -3.88 3.01
N SER A 73 -15.56 -3.67 1.97
CA SER A 73 -15.39 -4.36 0.69
C SER A 73 -14.02 -4.05 0.06
N GLU A 74 -13.59 -2.81 0.08
CA GLU A 74 -12.29 -2.38 -0.45
C GLU A 74 -11.13 -3.00 0.34
N MET A 75 -11.26 -3.11 1.67
CA MET A 75 -10.25 -3.72 2.51
C MET A 75 -10.08 -5.21 2.20
N ASP A 76 -11.18 -5.93 2.03
CA ASP A 76 -11.14 -7.34 1.62
C ASP A 76 -10.46 -7.50 0.26
N MET A 77 -10.75 -6.64 -0.68
CA MET A 77 -10.08 -6.63 -1.99
C MET A 77 -8.59 -6.32 -1.87
N SER A 78 -8.21 -5.40 -0.99
CA SER A 78 -6.80 -5.08 -0.75
C SER A 78 -6.00 -6.26 -0.24
N GLU A 79 -6.58 -7.06 0.65
CA GLU A 79 -5.95 -8.29 1.14
C GLU A 79 -5.74 -9.28 0.01
N SER A 80 -6.74 -9.50 -0.82
CA SER A 80 -6.64 -10.39 -1.99
C SER A 80 -5.59 -9.91 -2.98
N VAL A 81 -5.52 -8.62 -3.23
CA VAL A 81 -4.50 -8.01 -4.10
C VAL A 81 -3.11 -8.18 -3.50
N ALA A 82 -2.96 -8.01 -2.19
CA ALA A 82 -1.68 -8.20 -1.51
C ALA A 82 -1.18 -9.63 -1.66
N GLU A 83 -2.05 -10.63 -1.53
CA GLU A 83 -1.70 -12.03 -1.77
C GLU A 83 -1.25 -12.26 -3.21
N LEU A 84 -1.96 -11.70 -4.18
CA LEU A 84 -1.59 -11.80 -5.59
C LEU A 84 -0.22 -11.17 -5.85
N VAL A 85 0.07 -10.01 -5.27
CA VAL A 85 1.36 -9.35 -5.41
C VAL A 85 2.47 -10.20 -4.82
N GLN A 86 2.26 -10.82 -3.66
CA GLN A 86 3.23 -11.73 -3.06
C GLN A 86 3.51 -12.93 -3.97
N ASN A 87 2.48 -13.52 -4.56
CA ASN A 87 2.62 -14.63 -5.50
C ASN A 87 3.41 -14.23 -6.74
N ILE A 88 3.14 -13.05 -7.30
CA ILE A 88 3.89 -12.51 -8.44
C ILE A 88 5.36 -12.31 -8.07
N ASN A 89 5.66 -11.76 -6.92
CA ASN A 89 7.02 -11.53 -6.46
C ASN A 89 7.78 -12.85 -6.26
N GLN A 90 7.11 -13.87 -5.75
CA GLN A 90 7.69 -15.21 -5.62
C GLN A 90 8.04 -15.81 -6.99
N ILE A 91 7.14 -15.71 -7.94
CA ILE A 91 7.37 -16.18 -9.32
C ILE A 91 8.56 -15.43 -9.94
N LYS A 92 8.63 -14.10 -9.76
CA LYS A 92 9.78 -13.31 -10.24
C LYS A 92 11.10 -13.80 -9.63
N GLY A 93 11.09 -14.08 -8.32
CA GLY A 93 12.26 -14.62 -7.65
C GLY A 93 12.71 -15.97 -8.21
N ASP A 94 11.76 -16.86 -8.45
CA ASP A 94 12.02 -18.17 -9.04
C ASP A 94 12.59 -18.05 -10.45
N LEU A 95 12.05 -17.14 -11.27
CA LEU A 95 12.57 -16.88 -12.61
C LEU A 95 13.99 -16.32 -12.57
N LEU A 96 14.29 -15.42 -11.64
CA LEU A 96 15.64 -14.88 -11.47
C LEU A 96 16.63 -15.97 -11.06
N ASN A 97 16.22 -16.89 -10.20
CA ASN A 97 17.06 -18.02 -9.79
C ASN A 97 17.36 -18.94 -10.97
N ILE A 98 16.36 -19.24 -11.78
CA ILE A 98 16.53 -20.03 -13.00
C ILE A 98 17.48 -19.32 -13.97
N TYR A 99 17.30 -18.03 -14.16
CA TYR A 99 18.16 -17.22 -15.02
C TYR A 99 19.62 -17.27 -14.53
N LYS A 100 19.85 -17.12 -13.24
CA LYS A 100 21.20 -17.22 -12.64
C LYS A 100 21.83 -18.58 -12.89
N LEU A 101 21.06 -19.67 -12.77
CA LEU A 101 21.54 -21.01 -13.05
C LEU A 101 21.96 -21.17 -14.51
N ILE A 102 21.16 -20.62 -15.44
CA ILE A 102 21.48 -20.65 -16.87
C ILE A 102 22.75 -19.84 -17.14
N GLN A 103 22.91 -18.67 -16.57
CA GLN A 103 24.11 -17.84 -16.73
C GLN A 103 25.34 -18.51 -16.14
N SER A 104 25.19 -19.15 -15.00
CA SER A 104 26.26 -19.91 -14.36
C SER A 104 26.78 -21.05 -15.28
N ARG A 105 25.87 -21.76 -15.94
CA ARG A 105 26.24 -22.80 -16.92
C ARG A 105 26.91 -22.23 -18.15
N LYS A 106 26.45 -21.08 -18.65
CA LYS A 106 27.05 -20.41 -19.79
C LYS A 106 28.50 -19.95 -19.51
N THR A 107 28.76 -19.46 -18.31
CA THR A 107 30.09 -19.03 -17.91
C THR A 107 31.06 -20.19 -17.73
N GLN A 108 30.55 -21.39 -17.46
CA GLN A 108 31.38 -22.60 -17.37
C GLN A 108 31.74 -23.19 -18.74
N ASN A 109 31.09 -22.75 -19.81
CA ASN A 109 31.36 -23.23 -21.17
C ASN A 109 32.13 -22.16 -21.95
N PRO A 110 33.44 -22.36 -22.21
CA PRO A 110 34.25 -21.33 -22.86
C PRO A 110 33.90 -21.09 -24.33
N GLU A 111 33.08 -21.94 -24.94
CA GLU A 111 32.61 -21.75 -26.31
C GLU A 111 31.51 -20.70 -26.46
N ASN A 112 30.89 -20.34 -25.36
CA ASN A 112 29.79 -19.37 -25.34
C ASN A 112 30.24 -17.96 -24.92
N VAL A 113 31.42 -17.56 -25.32
CA VAL A 113 31.88 -16.20 -25.03
C VAL A 113 31.25 -15.23 -26.01
N GLU A 114 29.97 -14.93 -25.84
CA GLU A 114 29.29 -13.85 -26.55
C GLU A 114 29.77 -12.47 -26.12
N SER A 115 30.55 -12.41 -25.06
CA SER A 115 31.20 -11.18 -24.62
C SER A 115 32.05 -10.53 -25.69
N GLY A 116 32.63 -11.34 -26.61
CA GLY A 116 33.38 -10.85 -27.77
C GLY A 116 32.50 -10.06 -28.73
N LYS A 117 31.27 -10.52 -28.97
CA LYS A 117 30.33 -9.82 -29.85
C LYS A 117 29.82 -8.52 -29.23
N LEU A 118 29.65 -8.49 -27.93
CA LEU A 118 29.27 -7.28 -27.22
C LEU A 118 30.38 -6.22 -27.25
N ASN A 119 31.63 -6.65 -27.18
CA ASN A 119 32.78 -5.75 -27.28
C ASN A 119 32.93 -5.17 -28.70
N ASP A 120 32.67 -5.98 -29.72
CA ASP A 120 32.67 -5.53 -31.10
C ASP A 120 31.60 -4.45 -31.34
N TRP A 121 30.46 -4.58 -30.67
CA TRP A 121 29.38 -3.61 -30.72
C TRP A 121 29.79 -2.25 -30.16
N LYS A 122 30.56 -2.27 -29.06
CA LYS A 122 31.04 -1.03 -28.42
C LYS A 122 32.15 -0.37 -29.22
N ASN A 123 32.94 -1.13 -29.94
CA ASN A 123 34.05 -0.61 -30.75
C ASN A 123 33.61 0.01 -32.08
N ASN A 124 32.37 -0.29 -32.52
CA ASN A 124 31.79 0.25 -33.73
C ASN A 124 31.00 1.57 -33.52
N GLU A 125 30.92 2.00 -32.29
CA GLU A 125 30.41 3.31 -31.95
C GLU A 125 31.59 4.30 -31.85
#